data_f026ead9d605c46683ea213c445ec92c
#
_entry.id   f026ead9d605c46683ea213c445ec92c
#
_cell.length_a   1.000
_cell.length_b   1.000
_cell.length_c   1.000
_cell.angle_alpha   90.00
_cell.angle_beta   90.00
_cell.angle_gamma   90.00
#
_symmetry.space_group_name_H-M   'P 1'
#
loop_
_entity.id
_entity.type
_entity.pdbx_description
1 polymer ?
#
loop_
_entity_poly.entity_id
_entity_poly.type
_entity_poly.pdbx_seq_one_letter_code
_entity_poly.pdbx_strand_id
1 'polypeptide(L)'
;TMNKKKEIDKLARLTILSNFISSKLKAQKDLVKSFIEAEDKVLKGIDHKINVIPRSYLRFDSEAFRKDQPDVYASYKTKEVSSLELKPVVDHEEESEILTENFPLLQMQMQDVANNN
;
A
#
# COMPACT_ATOMS: atom_id res chain seq x y z
N THR A 1 -14.50 25.59 -17.68
CA THR A 1 -13.53 24.92 -18.55
C THR A 1 -12.47 24.20 -17.74
N MET A 2 -12.30 22.93 -18.01
CA MET A 2 -11.33 22.09 -17.32
C MET A 2 -9.89 22.44 -17.77
N ASN A 3 -9.01 22.67 -16.81
CA ASN A 3 -7.62 22.86 -17.09
C ASN A 3 -6.89 21.51 -16.96
N LYS A 4 -6.56 20.91 -18.10
CA LYS A 4 -5.96 19.58 -18.15
C LYS A 4 -4.63 19.51 -17.39
N LYS A 5 -3.80 20.54 -17.46
CA LYS A 5 -2.52 20.58 -16.75
C LYS A 5 -2.71 20.55 -15.23
N LYS A 6 -3.68 21.29 -14.72
CA LYS A 6 -3.98 21.29 -13.30
C LYS A 6 -4.49 19.93 -12.82
N GLU A 7 -5.29 19.25 -13.65
CA GLU A 7 -5.79 17.92 -13.30
C GLU A 7 -4.66 16.89 -13.30
N ILE A 8 -3.72 17.00 -14.21
CA ILE A 8 -2.54 16.13 -14.25
C ILE A 8 -1.66 16.36 -13.01
N ASP A 9 -1.41 17.61 -12.64
CA ASP A 9 -0.64 17.95 -11.45
C ASP A 9 -1.32 17.44 -10.18
N LYS A 10 -2.63 17.57 -10.11
CA LYS A 10 -3.43 17.07 -9.00
C LYS A 10 -3.32 15.56 -8.86
N LEU A 11 -3.39 14.84 -9.97
CA LEU A 11 -3.23 13.37 -9.97
C LEU A 11 -1.85 12.98 -9.47
N ALA A 12 -0.80 13.66 -9.95
CA ALA A 12 0.57 13.37 -9.51
C ALA A 12 0.72 13.56 -8.00
N ARG A 13 0.23 14.67 -7.46
CA ARG A 13 0.30 14.95 -6.02
C ARG A 13 -0.48 13.93 -5.21
N LEU A 14 -1.71 13.62 -5.62
CA LEU A 14 -2.54 12.63 -4.92
C LEU A 14 -1.88 11.24 -4.94
N THR A 15 -1.25 10.87 -6.04
CA THR A 15 -0.56 9.58 -6.14
C THR A 15 0.61 9.51 -5.16
N ILE A 16 1.40 10.56 -5.08
CA ILE A 16 2.54 10.63 -4.14
C ILE A 16 2.04 10.51 -2.70
N LEU A 17 1.01 11.28 -2.34
CA LEU A 17 0.44 11.26 -1.00
C LEU A 17 -0.16 9.89 -0.66
N SER A 18 -0.89 9.29 -1.59
CA SER A 18 -1.49 7.98 -1.40
C SER A 18 -0.43 6.90 -1.21
N ASN A 19 0.63 6.91 -2.02
CA ASN A 19 1.71 5.93 -1.90
C ASN A 19 2.43 6.06 -0.55
N PHE A 20 2.65 7.29 -0.10
CA PHE A 20 3.27 7.54 1.19
C PHE A 20 2.41 6.98 2.33
N ILE A 21 1.12 7.32 2.35
CA ILE A 21 0.18 6.85 3.37
C ILE A 21 0.08 5.32 3.34
N SER A 22 -0.01 4.72 2.15
CA SER A 22 -0.11 3.27 2.01
C SER A 22 1.13 2.55 2.57
N SER A 23 2.32 3.09 2.29
CA SER A 23 3.56 2.53 2.80
C SER A 23 3.62 2.63 4.33
N LYS A 24 3.21 3.76 4.89
CA LYS A 24 3.18 3.96 6.34
C LYS A 24 2.17 3.03 6.99
N LEU A 25 1.00 2.89 6.39
CA LEU A 25 -0.05 2.01 6.90
C LEU A 25 0.43 0.56 6.91
N LYS A 26 1.06 0.10 5.83
CA LYS A 26 1.58 -1.25 5.73
C LYS A 26 2.65 -1.53 6.80
N ALA A 27 3.61 -0.61 6.93
CA ALA A 27 4.68 -0.75 7.92
C ALA A 27 4.12 -0.82 9.35
N GLN A 28 3.13 0.02 9.64
CA GLN A 28 2.52 0.05 10.96
C GLN A 28 1.70 -1.20 11.23
N LYS A 29 0.98 -1.70 10.22
CA LYS A 29 0.24 -2.97 10.35
C LYS A 29 1.18 -4.13 10.61
N ASP A 30 2.31 -4.19 9.91
CA ASP A 30 3.30 -5.24 10.09
C ASP A 30 3.89 -5.19 11.50
N LEU A 31 4.18 -4.00 12.00
CA LEU A 31 4.68 -3.82 13.37
C LEU A 31 3.67 -4.32 14.40
N VAL A 32 2.40 -3.93 14.26
CA VAL A 32 1.35 -4.35 15.19
C VAL A 32 1.14 -5.86 15.10
N LYS A 33 1.15 -6.44 13.89
CA LYS A 33 1.03 -7.89 13.70
C LYS A 33 2.14 -8.65 14.41
N SER A 34 3.33 -8.06 14.55
CA SER A 34 4.46 -8.74 15.17
C SER A 34 4.26 -9.03 16.66
N PHE A 35 3.35 -8.32 17.34
CA PHE A 35 3.08 -8.55 18.77
C PHE A 35 1.66 -9.04 19.06
N ILE A 36 0.91 -9.46 18.03
CA ILE A 36 -0.40 -10.09 18.24
C ILE A 36 -0.21 -11.52 18.72
N GLU A 37 -0.91 -11.88 19.77
CA GLU A 37 -0.94 -13.25 20.28
C GLU A 37 -2.18 -13.98 19.75
N ALA A 38 -2.14 -15.32 19.75
CA ALA A 38 -3.16 -16.13 19.11
C ALA A 38 -4.58 -15.91 19.67
N GLU A 39 -4.68 -15.50 20.94
CA GLU A 39 -5.97 -15.32 21.61
C GLU A 39 -6.47 -13.89 21.57
N ASP A 40 -5.70 -12.97 21.00
CA ASP A 40 -6.08 -11.56 20.96
C ASP A 40 -7.27 -11.36 20.02
N LYS A 41 -8.32 -10.75 20.54
CA LYS A 41 -9.50 -10.37 19.77
C LYS A 41 -9.63 -8.88 19.61
N VAL A 42 -9.14 -8.12 20.60
CA VAL A 42 -9.14 -6.66 20.58
C VAL A 42 -7.80 -6.18 21.11
N LEU A 43 -7.15 -5.30 20.35
CA LEU A 43 -5.93 -4.64 20.76
C LEU A 43 -6.29 -3.26 21.29
N LYS A 44 -5.83 -2.94 22.49
CA LYS A 44 -6.13 -1.65 23.13
C LYS A 44 -4.89 -0.76 23.11
N GLY A 45 -5.02 0.41 22.49
CA GLY A 45 -4.03 1.46 22.59
C GLY A 45 -4.35 2.41 23.74
N ILE A 46 -3.75 3.58 23.70
CA ILE A 46 -4.03 4.61 24.71
C ILE A 46 -5.42 5.21 24.48
N ASP A 47 -5.68 5.61 23.22
CA ASP A 47 -6.94 6.29 22.85
C ASP A 47 -7.87 5.47 21.98
N HIS A 48 -7.35 4.41 21.35
CA HIS A 48 -8.09 3.67 20.33
C HIS A 48 -8.02 2.17 20.56
N LYS A 49 -8.97 1.46 19.97
CA LYS A 49 -9.03 0.01 19.99
C LYS A 49 -9.07 -0.52 18.58
N ILE A 50 -8.45 -1.66 18.35
CA ILE A 50 -8.42 -2.32 17.05
C ILE A 50 -8.92 -3.74 17.21
N ASN A 51 -9.91 -4.12 16.42
CA ASN A 51 -10.41 -5.49 16.42
C ASN A 51 -9.47 -6.38 15.59
N VAL A 52 -9.14 -7.54 16.14
CA VAL A 52 -8.37 -8.56 15.41
C VAL A 52 -9.38 -9.52 14.80
N ILE A 53 -9.54 -9.44 13.49
CA ILE A 53 -10.54 -10.23 12.78
C ILE A 53 -9.81 -11.27 11.92
N PRO A 54 -9.80 -12.55 12.35
CA PRO A 54 -9.19 -13.57 11.51
C PRO A 54 -10.05 -13.81 10.27
N ARG A 55 -9.41 -13.92 9.13
CA ARG A 55 -10.07 -14.19 7.87
C ARG A 55 -9.36 -15.32 7.17
N SER A 56 -10.13 -16.25 6.67
CA SER A 56 -9.62 -17.32 5.83
C SER A 56 -10.50 -17.42 4.60
N TYR A 57 -9.88 -17.75 3.48
CA TYR A 57 -10.61 -17.96 2.24
C TYR A 57 -9.86 -18.99 1.40
N LEU A 58 -10.61 -19.69 0.57
CA LEU A 58 -10.02 -20.64 -0.35
C LEU A 58 -9.56 -19.87 -1.60
N ARG A 59 -8.32 -20.05 -1.91
CA ARG A 59 -7.72 -19.42 -3.08
C ARG A 59 -7.40 -20.50 -4.12
N PHE A 60 -7.69 -20.24 -5.37
CA PHE A 60 -7.35 -21.15 -6.45
C PHE A 60 -5.83 -21.29 -6.55
N ASP A 61 -5.35 -22.53 -6.50
CA ASP A 61 -3.92 -22.80 -6.61
C ASP A 61 -3.57 -23.01 -8.08
N SER A 62 -3.19 -21.91 -8.72
CA SER A 62 -2.87 -21.91 -10.16
C SER A 62 -1.61 -22.70 -10.48
N GLU A 63 -0.64 -22.76 -9.55
CA GLU A 63 0.59 -23.53 -9.75
C GLU A 63 0.32 -25.04 -9.74
N ALA A 64 -0.45 -25.51 -8.76
CA ALA A 64 -0.81 -26.90 -8.69
C ALA A 64 -1.63 -27.31 -9.92
N PHE A 65 -2.57 -26.47 -10.35
CA PHE A 65 -3.38 -26.72 -11.54
C PHE A 65 -2.51 -26.79 -12.79
N ARG A 66 -1.53 -25.89 -12.92
CA ARG A 66 -0.62 -25.89 -14.06
C ARG A 66 0.22 -27.17 -14.12
N LYS A 67 0.66 -27.68 -12.97
CA LYS A 67 1.44 -28.91 -12.89
C LYS A 67 0.61 -30.14 -13.25
N ASP A 68 -0.63 -30.20 -12.74
CA ASP A 68 -1.51 -31.37 -12.93
C ASP A 68 -2.18 -31.38 -14.30
N GLN A 69 -2.53 -30.20 -14.83
CA GLN A 69 -3.29 -30.07 -16.08
C GLN A 69 -2.66 -28.99 -16.97
N PRO A 70 -1.42 -29.21 -17.46
CA PRO A 70 -0.71 -28.16 -18.20
C PRO A 70 -1.41 -27.76 -19.50
N ASP A 71 -2.03 -28.71 -20.22
CA ASP A 71 -2.71 -28.42 -21.47
C ASP A 71 -3.97 -27.58 -21.25
N VAL A 72 -4.73 -27.92 -20.20
CA VAL A 72 -5.93 -27.18 -19.84
C VAL A 72 -5.54 -25.76 -19.36
N TYR A 73 -4.52 -25.66 -18.53
CA TYR A 73 -4.01 -24.39 -18.05
C TYR A 73 -3.61 -23.47 -19.22
N ALA A 74 -2.87 -24.01 -20.19
CA ALA A 74 -2.42 -23.26 -21.34
C ALA A 74 -3.59 -22.73 -22.20
N SER A 75 -4.67 -23.50 -22.32
CA SER A 75 -5.83 -23.09 -23.10
C SER A 75 -6.61 -21.94 -22.47
N TYR A 76 -6.54 -21.77 -21.12
CA TYR A 76 -7.23 -20.71 -20.41
C TYR A 76 -6.36 -19.50 -20.09
N LYS A 77 -5.05 -19.59 -20.34
CA LYS A 77 -4.09 -18.55 -19.99
C LYS A 77 -3.95 -17.45 -21.05
N THR A 78 -4.72 -17.47 -22.09
CA THR A 78 -4.42 -16.70 -23.30
C THR A 78 -5.10 -15.35 -23.41
N LYS A 79 -5.85 -14.92 -22.41
CA LYS A 79 -6.50 -13.61 -22.47
C LYS A 79 -5.52 -12.53 -22.05
N GLU A 80 -5.10 -11.72 -23.01
CA GLU A 80 -4.29 -10.54 -22.72
C GLU A 80 -5.20 -9.41 -22.26
N VAL A 81 -4.89 -8.86 -21.09
CA VAL A 81 -5.59 -7.69 -20.54
C VAL A 81 -4.60 -6.56 -20.46
N SER A 82 -4.89 -5.47 -21.13
CA SER A 82 -4.04 -4.29 -21.10
C SER A 82 -4.74 -3.15 -20.36
N SER A 83 -3.96 -2.38 -19.62
CA SER A 83 -4.44 -1.23 -18.90
C SER A 83 -3.39 -0.12 -18.96
N LEU A 84 -3.83 1.10 -18.70
CA LEU A 84 -2.91 2.23 -18.63
C LEU A 84 -2.51 2.46 -17.17
N GLU A 85 -1.22 2.54 -16.93
CA GLU A 85 -0.71 2.87 -15.62
C GLU A 85 -0.20 4.32 -15.65
N LEU A 86 -0.74 5.13 -14.75
CA LEU A 86 -0.39 6.55 -14.65
C LEU A 86 0.52 6.74 -13.43
N LYS A 87 1.78 7.06 -13.68
CA LYS A 87 2.76 7.28 -12.63
C LYS A 87 3.31 8.70 -12.70
N PRO A 88 3.42 9.39 -11.56
CA PRO A 88 4.04 10.71 -11.56
C PRO A 88 5.54 10.62 -11.86
N VAL A 89 6.04 11.60 -12.58
CA VAL A 89 7.46 11.75 -12.83
C VAL A 89 7.95 12.91 -11.97
N VAL A 90 8.47 12.58 -10.79
CA VAL A 90 8.97 13.56 -9.82
C VAL A 90 10.33 13.11 -9.33
N ASP A 91 11.20 14.08 -9.05
CA ASP A 91 12.46 13.76 -8.40
C ASP A 91 12.26 13.64 -6.88
N HIS A 92 13.28 13.18 -6.20
CA HIS A 92 13.23 12.98 -4.76
C HIS A 92 12.97 14.28 -3.99
N GLU A 93 13.52 15.38 -4.48
CA GLU A 93 13.36 16.69 -3.85
C GLU A 93 11.91 17.18 -3.93
N GLU A 94 11.28 17.07 -5.12
CA GLU A 94 9.88 17.44 -5.32
C GLU A 94 8.96 16.57 -4.45
N GLU A 95 9.24 15.27 -4.39
CA GLU A 95 8.47 14.36 -3.56
C GLU A 95 8.56 14.75 -2.09
N SER A 96 9.76 15.05 -1.61
CA SER A 96 9.99 15.49 -0.24
C SER A 96 9.24 16.78 0.09
N GLU A 97 9.22 17.72 -0.85
CA GLU A 97 8.48 18.97 -0.66
C GLU A 97 6.98 18.74 -0.52
N ILE A 98 6.41 17.90 -1.36
CA ILE A 98 4.99 17.57 -1.33
C ILE A 98 4.64 16.90 0.00
N LEU A 99 5.44 15.95 0.43
CA LEU A 99 5.20 15.24 1.69
C LEU A 99 5.36 16.14 2.89
N THR A 100 6.38 16.99 2.89
CA THR A 100 6.62 17.94 4.00
C THR A 100 5.48 18.96 4.12
N GLU A 101 4.97 19.45 2.98
CA GLU A 101 3.86 20.40 2.97
C GLU A 101 2.59 19.80 3.58
N ASN A 102 2.33 18.53 3.30
CA ASN A 102 1.08 17.87 3.70
C ASN A 102 1.18 17.13 5.04
N PHE A 103 2.36 16.65 5.41
CA PHE A 103 2.56 15.85 6.61
C PHE A 103 3.80 16.27 7.39
N PRO A 104 3.91 17.55 7.80
CA PRO A 104 5.13 18.02 8.44
C PRO A 104 5.44 17.31 9.77
N LEU A 105 4.42 17.05 10.59
CA LEU A 105 4.62 16.36 11.86
C LEU A 105 5.05 14.91 11.65
N LEU A 106 4.48 14.26 10.67
CA LEU A 106 4.81 12.86 10.37
C LEU A 106 6.24 12.74 9.84
N GLN A 107 6.68 13.69 9.02
CA GLN A 107 8.05 13.74 8.53
C GLN A 107 9.04 13.96 9.67
N MET A 108 8.73 14.84 10.61
CA MET A 108 9.57 15.08 11.77
C MET A 108 9.70 13.84 12.65
N GLN A 109 8.61 13.14 12.89
CA GLN A 109 8.62 11.90 13.67
C GLN A 109 9.46 10.82 12.99
N MET A 110 9.39 10.72 11.67
CA MET A 110 10.20 9.77 10.92
C MET A 110 11.68 10.08 11.01
N GLN A 111 12.05 11.35 10.93
CA GLN A 111 13.44 11.79 11.07
C GLN A 111 13.97 11.50 12.47
N ASP A 112 13.16 11.76 13.49
CA ASP A 112 13.54 11.48 14.88
C ASP A 112 13.79 9.99 15.09
N VAL A 113 12.94 9.13 14.55
CA VAL A 113 13.15 7.68 14.65
C VAL A 113 14.42 7.26 13.92
N ALA A 114 14.68 7.79 12.74
CA ALA A 114 15.89 7.51 11.98
C ALA A 114 17.16 8.00 12.70
N ASN A 115 17.09 9.17 13.35
CA ASN A 115 18.22 9.75 14.07
C ASN A 115 18.50 9.08 15.41
N ASN A 116 17.51 8.44 16.01
CA ASN A 116 17.66 7.78 17.31
C ASN A 116 18.10 6.31 17.19
N ASN A 117 18.14 5.79 16.00
CA ASN A 117 18.63 4.46 15.71
C ASN A 117 20.07 4.50 15.19
#